data_60935d5b8deb954f0c86cb78561e5943
#
_entry.id   60935d5b8deb954f0c86cb78561e5943
#
_cell.length_a   1.000
_cell.length_b   1.000
_cell.length_c   1.000
_cell.angle_alpha   90.00
_cell.angle_beta   90.00
_cell.angle_gamma   90.00
#
_symmetry.space_group_name_H-M   'P 1'
#
loop_
_entity.id
_entity.type
_entity.pdbx_description
1 polymer ?
#
loop_
_entity_poly.entity_id
_entity_poly.type
_entity_poly.pdbx_seq_one_letter_code
_entity_poly.pdbx_strand_id
1 'polypeptide(L)'
;MTTLHQTNIDRPDETRKFRAHGYVEVVTLGDFTLGRGTFEPGWRWSNDVKPIAGTDSCMTRHTGYVISGSMTVKSDDGSEVTYVAGDVIVAEPGHDAWTVGDEPCIMIDTGVAAYAKPS
;
A
#
# COMPACT_ATOMS: atom_id res chain seq x y z
N MET A 1 10.53 26.76 18.16
CA MET A 1 10.44 25.87 16.97
C MET A 1 11.06 24.53 17.32
N THR A 2 10.36 23.44 17.01
CA THR A 2 10.85 22.09 17.24
C THR A 2 11.59 21.58 16.01
N THR A 3 12.76 20.97 16.24
CA THR A 3 13.53 20.31 15.18
C THR A 3 13.35 18.78 15.18
N LEU A 4 12.62 18.26 16.18
CA LEU A 4 12.30 16.85 16.30
C LEU A 4 10.80 16.69 16.30
N HIS A 5 10.28 15.72 15.54
CA HIS A 5 8.87 15.46 15.40
C HIS A 5 8.59 13.99 15.67
N GLN A 6 7.41 13.71 16.22
CA GLN A 6 6.99 12.35 16.55
C GLN A 6 5.51 12.14 16.26
N THR A 7 5.19 10.99 15.72
CA THR A 7 3.83 10.46 15.67
C THR A 7 3.90 8.95 15.83
N ASN A 8 2.76 8.29 15.73
CA ASN A 8 2.67 6.84 15.86
C ASN A 8 1.64 6.31 14.89
N ILE A 9 1.99 5.28 14.13
CA ILE A 9 1.09 4.70 13.14
C ILE A 9 -0.17 4.09 13.76
N ASP A 10 -0.13 3.74 15.05
CA ASP A 10 -1.31 3.26 15.77
C ASP A 10 -2.29 4.39 16.12
N ARG A 11 -1.90 5.65 15.87
CA ARG A 11 -2.76 6.82 15.94
C ARG A 11 -2.74 7.52 14.57
N PRO A 12 -3.30 6.88 13.53
CA PRO A 12 -3.20 7.43 12.18
C PRO A 12 -3.95 8.74 12.03
N ASP A 13 -3.43 9.62 11.18
CA ASP A 13 -4.11 10.87 10.83
C ASP A 13 -5.35 10.58 9.98
N GLU A 14 -5.29 9.54 9.16
CA GLU A 14 -6.42 9.09 8.37
C GLU A 14 -6.33 7.58 8.11
N THR A 15 -7.49 6.96 7.90
CA THR A 15 -7.60 5.58 7.45
C THR A 15 -8.39 5.59 6.16
N ARG A 16 -7.78 5.07 5.10
CA ARG A 16 -8.40 4.97 3.78
C ARG A 16 -8.83 3.54 3.57
N LYS A 17 -10.14 3.30 3.58
CA LYS A 17 -10.67 1.96 3.33
C LYS A 17 -10.67 1.68 1.84
N PHE A 18 -10.24 0.47 1.47
CA PHE A 18 -10.46 -0.03 0.12
C PHE A 18 -11.95 -0.32 -0.08
N ARG A 19 -12.35 -0.59 -1.29
CA ARG A 19 -13.73 -1.00 -1.56
C ARG A 19 -14.07 -2.26 -0.76
N ALA A 20 -13.12 -3.20 -0.64
CA ALA A 20 -13.22 -4.40 0.16
C ALA A 20 -11.81 -4.90 0.50
N HIS A 21 -11.71 -5.83 1.45
CA HIS A 21 -10.50 -6.59 1.77
C HIS A 21 -9.35 -5.75 2.31
N GLY A 22 -9.64 -4.65 3.02
CA GLY A 22 -8.59 -4.00 3.78
C GLY A 22 -8.62 -2.48 3.74
N TYR A 23 -7.50 -1.91 4.17
CA TYR A 23 -7.38 -0.47 4.38
C TYR A 23 -5.91 -0.07 4.47
N VAL A 24 -5.64 1.23 4.36
CA VAL A 24 -4.32 1.80 4.65
C VAL A 24 -4.46 2.91 5.68
N GLU A 25 -3.65 2.82 6.73
CA GLU A 25 -3.54 3.84 7.76
C GLU A 25 -2.37 4.75 7.40
N VAL A 26 -2.56 6.06 7.52
CA VAL A 26 -1.58 7.04 7.05
C VAL A 26 -1.27 8.05 8.14
N VAL A 27 0.01 8.32 8.33
CA VAL A 27 0.50 9.42 9.17
C VAL A 27 1.34 10.36 8.33
N THR A 28 1.31 11.64 8.67
CA THR A 28 2.10 12.67 7.99
C THR A 28 2.80 13.54 9.03
N LEU A 29 4.11 13.70 8.84
CA LEU A 29 4.94 14.60 9.63
C LEU A 29 5.67 15.52 8.67
N GLY A 30 5.22 16.78 8.60
CA GLY A 30 5.78 17.71 7.62
C GLY A 30 5.57 17.20 6.20
N ASP A 31 6.64 16.99 5.48
CA ASP A 31 6.62 16.46 4.11
C ASP A 31 6.80 14.93 4.06
N PHE A 32 6.93 14.28 5.21
CA PHE A 32 7.09 12.82 5.28
C PHE A 32 5.74 12.14 5.51
N THR A 33 5.41 11.18 4.67
CA THR A 33 4.18 10.38 4.78
C THR A 33 4.53 8.91 4.89
N LEU A 34 3.91 8.24 5.85
CA LEU A 34 4.08 6.80 6.06
C LEU A 34 2.72 6.13 6.10
N GLY A 35 2.59 5.01 5.40
CA GLY A 35 1.39 4.19 5.42
C GLY A 35 1.67 2.80 5.95
N ARG A 36 0.65 2.23 6.62
CA ARG A 36 0.61 0.81 6.95
C ARG A 36 -0.61 0.22 6.26
N GLY A 37 -0.38 -0.56 5.22
CA GLY A 37 -1.43 -1.22 4.47
C GLY A 37 -1.73 -2.58 5.05
N THR A 38 -3.02 -2.91 5.18
CA THR A 38 -3.52 -4.23 5.55
C THR A 38 -4.34 -4.75 4.38
N PHE A 39 -3.81 -5.76 3.72
CA PHE A 39 -4.38 -6.34 2.50
C PHE A 39 -4.84 -7.76 2.84
N GLU A 40 -6.15 -7.90 3.08
CA GLU A 40 -6.74 -9.16 3.55
C GLU A 40 -6.76 -10.21 2.43
N PRO A 41 -6.90 -11.51 2.77
CA PRO A 41 -7.09 -12.53 1.76
C PRO A 41 -8.21 -12.18 0.80
N GLY A 42 -7.95 -12.35 -0.50
CA GLY A 42 -8.89 -11.96 -1.54
C GLY A 42 -8.71 -10.55 -2.09
N TRP A 43 -7.89 -9.72 -1.45
CA TRP A 43 -7.61 -8.39 -1.96
C TRP A 43 -6.90 -8.46 -3.31
N ARG A 44 -7.38 -7.62 -4.23
CA ARG A 44 -6.73 -7.37 -5.53
C ARG A 44 -6.92 -5.91 -5.88
N TRP A 45 -5.85 -5.22 -6.24
CA TRP A 45 -5.91 -3.80 -6.54
C TRP A 45 -6.95 -3.48 -7.61
N SER A 46 -6.99 -4.26 -8.69
CA SER A 46 -7.91 -4.01 -9.80
C SER A 46 -9.38 -4.21 -9.44
N ASN A 47 -9.70 -4.89 -8.34
CA ASN A 47 -11.07 -5.05 -7.84
C ASN A 47 -11.40 -4.06 -6.73
N ASP A 48 -10.46 -3.83 -5.81
CA ASP A 48 -10.74 -3.20 -4.52
C ASP A 48 -10.25 -1.76 -4.42
N VAL A 49 -9.30 -1.34 -5.24
CA VAL A 49 -8.74 0.02 -5.25
C VAL A 49 -9.00 0.73 -6.57
N LYS A 50 -8.96 0.02 -7.68
CA LYS A 50 -9.18 0.61 -9.01
C LYS A 50 -10.45 1.46 -9.11
N PRO A 51 -11.60 1.04 -8.54
CA PRO A 51 -12.80 1.89 -8.58
C PRO A 51 -12.62 3.23 -7.85
N ILE A 52 -11.72 3.29 -6.86
CA ILE A 52 -11.39 4.51 -6.13
C ILE A 52 -10.39 5.35 -6.91
N ALA A 53 -9.34 4.71 -7.43
CA ALA A 53 -8.24 5.39 -8.12
C ALA A 53 -8.66 5.94 -9.49
N GLY A 54 -9.51 5.22 -10.21
CA GLY A 54 -9.98 5.65 -11.53
C GLY A 54 -8.99 5.46 -12.66
N THR A 55 -7.93 4.66 -12.45
CA THR A 55 -6.91 4.36 -13.46
C THR A 55 -6.94 2.87 -13.80
N ASP A 56 -6.41 2.49 -14.97
CA ASP A 56 -6.40 1.08 -15.40
C ASP A 56 -5.40 0.25 -14.60
N SER A 57 -4.30 0.87 -14.16
CA SER A 57 -3.28 0.25 -13.33
C SER A 57 -2.96 1.16 -12.15
N CYS A 58 -2.36 0.60 -11.11
CA CYS A 58 -1.88 1.42 -9.99
C CYS A 58 -0.72 2.29 -10.47
N MET A 59 -0.91 3.59 -10.37
CA MET A 59 0.08 4.58 -10.81
C MET A 59 0.89 5.16 -9.65
N THR A 60 0.78 4.56 -8.47
CA THR A 60 1.57 4.94 -7.30
C THR A 60 2.90 4.19 -7.30
N ARG A 61 3.99 4.92 -7.07
CA ARG A 61 5.29 4.30 -6.80
C ARG A 61 5.34 3.91 -5.33
N HIS A 62 5.45 2.63 -5.05
CA HIS A 62 5.51 2.12 -3.67
C HIS A 62 6.95 1.86 -3.26
N THR A 63 7.30 2.29 -2.05
CA THR A 63 8.62 2.08 -1.46
C THR A 63 8.46 1.72 0.01
N GLY A 64 8.85 0.51 0.38
CA GLY A 64 8.66 0.05 1.74
C GLY A 64 9.09 -1.38 1.96
N TYR A 65 8.43 -2.05 2.90
CA TYR A 65 8.73 -3.46 3.17
C TYR A 65 7.50 -4.18 3.73
N VAL A 66 7.51 -5.50 3.61
CA VAL A 66 6.44 -6.37 4.08
C VAL A 66 6.74 -6.81 5.52
N ILE A 67 5.79 -6.57 6.41
CA ILE A 67 5.89 -6.99 7.82
C ILE A 67 5.46 -8.46 7.96
N SER A 68 4.35 -8.83 7.32
CA SER A 68 3.79 -10.19 7.41
C SER A 68 2.94 -10.47 6.18
N GLY A 69 2.68 -11.76 5.93
CA GLY A 69 1.91 -12.20 4.78
C GLY A 69 2.70 -12.16 3.48
N SER A 70 1.97 -12.20 2.37
CA SER A 70 2.56 -12.28 1.04
C SER A 70 1.69 -11.57 0.02
N MET A 71 2.35 -10.93 -0.95
CA MET A 71 1.68 -10.20 -2.03
C MET A 71 2.43 -10.38 -3.33
N THR A 72 1.70 -10.60 -4.40
CA THR A 72 2.27 -10.58 -5.75
C THR A 72 1.95 -9.24 -6.41
N VAL A 73 2.95 -8.64 -7.04
CA VAL A 73 2.80 -7.43 -7.85
C VAL A 73 3.15 -7.80 -9.28
N LYS A 74 2.27 -7.42 -10.21
CA LYS A 74 2.47 -7.67 -11.64
C LYS A 74 2.48 -6.34 -12.38
N SER A 75 3.60 -6.06 -13.03
CA SER A 75 3.77 -4.85 -13.84
C SER A 75 3.05 -4.99 -15.18
N ASP A 76 2.68 -3.84 -15.78
CA ASP A 76 2.03 -3.81 -17.09
C ASP A 76 2.91 -4.42 -18.20
N ASP A 77 4.24 -4.48 -18.00
CA ASP A 77 5.16 -5.12 -18.93
C ASP A 77 5.17 -6.66 -18.82
N GLY A 78 4.39 -7.21 -17.88
CA GLY A 78 4.29 -8.66 -17.65
C GLY A 78 5.22 -9.22 -16.59
N SER A 79 6.17 -8.44 -16.10
CA SER A 79 7.03 -8.89 -15.00
C SER A 79 6.24 -9.02 -13.70
N GLU A 80 6.63 -9.99 -12.86
CA GLU A 80 5.88 -10.35 -11.68
C GLU A 80 6.84 -10.72 -10.55
N VAL A 81 6.57 -10.20 -9.35
CA VAL A 81 7.34 -10.50 -8.14
C VAL A 81 6.38 -10.82 -7.00
N THR A 82 6.66 -11.87 -6.26
CA THR A 82 5.95 -12.18 -5.02
C THR A 82 6.82 -11.79 -3.84
N TYR A 83 6.31 -10.89 -3.02
CA TYR A 83 6.98 -10.40 -1.83
C TYR A 83 6.48 -11.15 -0.61
N VAL A 84 7.38 -11.45 0.31
CA VAL A 84 7.07 -12.11 1.59
C VAL A 84 7.60 -11.27 2.75
N ALA A 85 7.26 -11.66 3.98
CA ALA A 85 7.69 -10.95 5.18
C ALA A 85 9.20 -10.71 5.19
N GLY A 86 9.60 -9.47 5.44
CA GLY A 86 11.00 -9.03 5.44
C GLY A 86 11.49 -8.50 4.10
N ASP A 87 10.75 -8.71 3.02
CA ASP A 87 11.16 -8.20 1.72
C ASP A 87 10.99 -6.68 1.63
N VAL A 88 11.95 -6.04 0.99
CA VAL A 88 11.88 -4.63 0.63
C VAL A 88 11.25 -4.53 -0.75
N ILE A 89 10.30 -3.62 -0.91
CA ILE A 89 9.59 -3.43 -2.17
C ILE A 89 9.88 -2.05 -2.75
N VAL A 90 10.15 -2.03 -4.05
CA VAL A 90 10.04 -0.84 -4.90
C VAL A 90 9.19 -1.25 -6.09
N ALA A 91 7.99 -0.69 -6.19
CA ALA A 91 7.07 -0.97 -7.28
C ALA A 91 6.81 0.33 -8.05
N GLU A 92 7.29 0.40 -9.27
CA GLU A 92 7.10 1.56 -10.13
C GLU A 92 5.64 1.67 -10.60
N PRO A 93 5.17 2.86 -11.03
CA PRO A 93 3.81 3.01 -11.57
C PRO A 93 3.52 2.04 -12.72
N GLY A 94 2.26 1.61 -12.83
CA GLY A 94 1.83 0.71 -13.89
C GLY A 94 1.86 -0.76 -13.46
N HIS A 95 1.09 -1.11 -12.43
CA HIS A 95 1.01 -2.48 -11.93
C HIS A 95 -0.37 -2.79 -11.36
N ASP A 96 -0.65 -4.08 -11.24
CA ASP A 96 -1.70 -4.66 -10.42
C ASP A 96 -1.04 -5.43 -9.28
N ALA A 97 -1.80 -5.80 -8.26
CA ALA A 97 -1.27 -6.55 -7.13
C ALA A 97 -2.39 -7.32 -6.45
N TRP A 98 -2.04 -8.41 -5.77
CA TRP A 98 -3.00 -9.22 -5.02
C TRP A 98 -2.33 -9.93 -3.85
N THR A 99 -3.11 -10.12 -2.80
CA THR A 99 -2.70 -10.87 -1.61
C THR A 99 -2.63 -12.35 -1.94
N VAL A 100 -1.57 -13.01 -1.49
CA VAL A 100 -1.35 -14.45 -1.68
C VAL A 100 -1.58 -15.16 -0.34
N GLY A 101 -2.32 -16.27 -0.39
CA GLY A 101 -2.57 -17.08 0.80
C GLY A 101 -3.77 -16.63 1.61
N ASP A 102 -3.89 -17.16 2.82
CA ASP A 102 -5.06 -17.00 3.69
C ASP A 102 -4.80 -16.16 4.93
N GLU A 103 -3.68 -15.42 4.95
CA GLU A 103 -3.44 -14.41 5.98
C GLU A 103 -3.28 -13.03 5.35
N PRO A 104 -3.57 -11.95 6.09
CA PRO A 104 -3.37 -10.62 5.56
C PRO A 104 -1.90 -10.34 5.25
N CYS A 105 -1.65 -9.60 4.18
CA CYS A 105 -0.35 -8.99 3.92
C CYS A 105 -0.34 -7.62 4.58
N ILE A 106 0.63 -7.37 5.45
CA ILE A 106 0.80 -6.08 6.12
C ILE A 106 2.12 -5.50 5.67
N MET A 107 2.09 -4.28 5.14
CA MET A 107 3.31 -3.63 4.66
C MET A 107 3.37 -2.17 5.08
N ILE A 108 4.59 -1.70 5.28
CA ILE A 108 4.91 -0.29 5.47
C ILE A 108 5.31 0.29 4.12
N ASP A 109 4.79 1.47 3.80
CA ASP A 109 4.98 2.09 2.50
C ASP A 109 5.15 3.60 2.67
N THR A 110 6.16 4.17 2.05
CA THR A 110 6.40 5.61 2.06
C THR A 110 5.83 6.30 0.82
N GLY A 111 5.28 5.55 -0.13
CA GLY A 111 4.70 6.08 -1.37
C GLY A 111 3.18 6.19 -1.32
N VAL A 112 2.59 6.59 -0.19
CA VAL A 112 1.14 6.53 -0.01
C VAL A 112 0.44 7.89 -0.01
N ALA A 113 1.13 8.98 -0.34
CA ALA A 113 0.53 10.32 -0.25
C ALA A 113 -0.82 10.41 -0.97
N ALA A 114 -0.93 9.83 -2.16
CA ALA A 114 -2.17 9.81 -2.95
C ALA A 114 -2.79 8.41 -3.10
N TYR A 115 -2.21 7.38 -2.50
CA TYR A 115 -2.66 6.01 -2.67
C TYR A 115 -4.05 5.79 -2.05
N ALA A 116 -4.92 5.08 -2.75
CA ALA A 116 -6.29 4.79 -2.34
C ALA A 116 -7.12 6.05 -2.04
N LYS A 117 -6.74 7.18 -2.61
CA LYS A 117 -7.55 8.40 -2.63
C LYS A 117 -8.26 8.55 -3.96
N PRO A 118 -9.47 9.08 -3.98
CA PRO A 118 -10.11 9.47 -5.24
C PRO A 118 -9.27 10.52 -5.96
N SER A 119 -9.14 10.38 -7.26
CA SER A 119 -8.41 11.35 -8.08
C SER A 119 -9.26 12.59 -8.37
#